data_ea3ac88b8ce31b4fe45475f76e69b51a
#
_entry.id   ea3ac88b8ce31b4fe45475f76e69b51a
#
_cell.length_a   1.000
_cell.length_b   1.000
_cell.length_c   1.000
_cell.angle_alpha   90.00
_cell.angle_beta   90.00
_cell.angle_gamma   90.00
#
_symmetry.space_group_name_H-M   'P 1'
#
loop_
_entity.id
_entity.type
_entity.pdbx_description
1 polymer ?
#
loop_
_entity_poly.entity_id
_entity_poly.type
_entity_poly.pdbx_seq_one_letter_code
_entity_poly.pdbx_strand_id
1 'polypeptide(L)'
;MPIFGDPDGPTFEGWTLVSALAGQTERLRLGLLVTSNRIRPPALLAKIATTVDHVSGGRLDFGIGVGSRPDVPMARREYASHGLPYDDSADAVGHFAEACTVIRRLWTEDKPFDFDGAHIRLTGAWGNPKPVQRPHPPILIGGQSTATLRVAAEHADICNFPGDTLERNIDRSALLDRLCAEIGRDPAEITRSVPLGVAYDDPDATREAIGAAIDAGFRHIILSLPSPYPDGVARRIADDLIRPYL
;
A
#
# COMPACT_ATOMS: atom_id res chain seq x y z
N MET A 1 -11.11 17.08 -11.82
CA MET A 1 -9.63 17.20 -11.91
C MET A 1 -9.04 15.84 -11.59
N PRO A 2 -8.03 15.37 -12.31
CA PRO A 2 -7.36 14.12 -11.94
C PRO A 2 -6.65 14.31 -10.60
N ILE A 3 -6.90 13.40 -9.67
CA ILE A 3 -6.29 13.38 -8.33
C ILE A 3 -4.74 13.31 -8.41
N PHE A 4 -4.21 12.86 -9.55
CA PHE A 4 -2.79 12.58 -9.77
C PHE A 4 -2.02 13.67 -10.56
N GLY A 5 -2.62 14.85 -10.75
CA GLY A 5 -1.99 15.94 -11.49
C GLY A 5 -1.92 15.71 -13.00
N ASP A 6 -0.93 16.31 -13.67
CA ASP A 6 -0.69 16.17 -15.09
C ASP A 6 -0.05 14.80 -15.40
N PRO A 7 -0.71 13.93 -16.20
CA PRO A 7 -0.15 12.62 -16.53
C PRO A 7 1.14 12.68 -17.39
N ASP A 8 1.42 13.82 -18.00
CA ASP A 8 2.64 14.08 -18.77
C ASP A 8 3.69 14.87 -17.97
N GLY A 9 3.37 15.20 -16.72
CA GLY A 9 4.26 15.90 -15.80
C GLY A 9 5.45 15.05 -15.33
N PRO A 10 6.49 15.69 -14.78
CA PRO A 10 7.66 14.96 -14.25
C PRO A 10 7.27 14.08 -13.07
N THR A 11 7.64 12.81 -13.15
CA THR A 11 7.37 11.83 -12.09
C THR A 11 8.66 11.09 -11.73
N PHE A 12 9.01 11.08 -10.45
CA PHE A 12 10.17 10.33 -9.96
C PHE A 12 9.79 8.85 -9.69
N GLU A 13 10.78 7.97 -9.78
CA GLU A 13 10.61 6.58 -9.40
C GLU A 13 10.38 6.47 -7.89
N GLY A 14 9.28 5.81 -7.50
CA GLY A 14 8.77 5.86 -6.13
C GLY A 14 9.71 5.28 -5.07
N TRP A 15 10.32 4.11 -5.32
CA TRP A 15 11.22 3.48 -4.34
C TRP A 15 12.54 4.24 -4.18
N THR A 16 13.06 4.80 -5.27
CA THR A 16 14.24 5.67 -5.23
C THR A 16 13.97 6.92 -4.41
N LEU A 17 12.81 7.55 -4.61
CA LEU A 17 12.41 8.73 -3.84
C LEU A 17 12.21 8.42 -2.36
N VAL A 18 11.48 7.34 -2.03
CA VAL A 18 11.27 6.92 -0.63
C VAL A 18 12.60 6.59 0.06
N SER A 19 13.55 5.96 -0.66
CA SER A 19 14.89 5.69 -0.12
C SER A 19 15.64 6.98 0.23
N ALA A 20 15.57 7.99 -0.64
CA ALA A 20 16.19 9.29 -0.39
C ALA A 20 15.55 10.01 0.82
N LEU A 21 14.22 10.01 0.90
CA LEU A 21 13.47 10.58 2.03
C LEU A 21 13.74 9.85 3.35
N ALA A 22 13.94 8.53 3.30
CA ALA A 22 14.28 7.73 4.47
C ALA A 22 15.60 8.18 5.13
N GLY A 23 16.60 8.55 4.32
CA GLY A 23 17.86 9.07 4.82
C GLY A 23 17.83 10.56 5.24
N GLN A 24 16.80 11.31 4.84
CA GLN A 24 16.67 12.74 5.15
C GLN A 24 15.67 13.03 6.28
N THR A 25 14.97 12.04 6.76
CA THR A 25 13.96 12.17 7.83
C THR A 25 14.28 11.25 8.99
N GLU A 26 13.81 11.61 10.21
CA GLU A 26 14.11 10.84 11.43
C GLU A 26 12.87 10.25 12.10
N ARG A 27 11.70 10.85 11.92
CA ARG A 27 10.48 10.49 12.66
C ARG A 27 9.34 10.01 11.80
N LEU A 28 9.28 10.46 10.54
CA LEU A 28 8.20 10.11 9.63
C LEU A 28 8.27 8.63 9.24
N ARG A 29 7.15 7.95 9.31
CA ARG A 29 6.99 6.68 8.61
C ARG A 29 6.82 6.95 7.12
N LEU A 30 7.31 6.05 6.31
CA LEU A 30 7.42 6.23 4.87
C LEU A 30 6.87 5.00 4.15
N GLY A 31 6.19 5.21 3.03
CA GLY A 31 5.66 4.11 2.23
C GLY A 31 5.15 4.57 0.88
N LEU A 32 4.83 3.62 0.03
CA LEU A 32 4.11 3.85 -1.21
C LEU A 32 2.67 3.35 -1.08
N LEU A 33 1.71 4.12 -1.55
CA LEU A 33 0.29 3.75 -1.57
C LEU A 33 -0.20 3.65 -3.02
N VAL A 34 -0.02 2.54 -3.66
CA VAL A 34 0.75 1.36 -3.34
C VAL A 34 1.73 1.06 -4.48
N THR A 35 2.76 0.25 -4.26
CA THR A 35 3.59 -0.25 -5.37
C THR A 35 2.84 -1.33 -6.15
N SER A 36 2.94 -1.29 -7.48
CA SER A 36 2.40 -2.35 -8.33
C SER A 36 3.25 -3.62 -8.22
N ASN A 37 2.60 -4.74 -7.91
CA ASN A 37 3.25 -6.06 -7.89
C ASN A 37 3.83 -6.49 -9.26
N ARG A 38 3.36 -5.87 -10.35
CA ARG A 38 3.73 -6.27 -11.72
C ARG A 38 5.00 -5.61 -12.24
N ILE A 39 5.45 -4.52 -11.62
CA ILE A 39 6.59 -3.73 -12.13
C ILE A 39 7.93 -4.35 -11.71
N ARG A 40 7.99 -5.00 -10.55
CA ARG A 40 9.23 -5.58 -10.00
C ARG A 40 9.05 -7.02 -9.61
N PRO A 41 10.03 -7.89 -9.91
CA PRO A 41 10.03 -9.26 -9.36
C PRO A 41 9.92 -9.22 -7.83
N PRO A 42 9.05 -10.04 -7.22
CA PRO A 42 8.77 -9.98 -5.77
C PRO A 42 10.01 -10.12 -4.88
N ALA A 43 10.95 -10.97 -5.25
CA ALA A 43 12.19 -11.14 -4.49
C ALA A 43 13.07 -9.89 -4.53
N LEU A 44 13.14 -9.21 -5.67
CA LEU A 44 13.82 -7.92 -5.79
C LEU A 44 13.10 -6.84 -4.99
N LEU A 45 11.77 -6.79 -5.07
CA LEU A 45 10.96 -5.84 -4.32
C LEU A 45 11.13 -6.01 -2.82
N ALA A 46 11.14 -7.25 -2.31
CA ALA A 46 11.44 -7.53 -0.90
C ALA A 46 12.82 -7.00 -0.49
N LYS A 47 13.83 -7.14 -1.37
CA LYS A 47 15.18 -6.65 -1.12
C LYS A 47 15.26 -5.12 -1.07
N ILE A 48 14.58 -4.44 -2.00
CA ILE A 48 14.46 -2.98 -2.01
C ILE A 48 13.81 -2.50 -0.72
N ALA A 49 12.66 -3.07 -0.36
CA ALA A 49 11.92 -2.72 0.86
C ALA A 49 12.76 -2.93 2.13
N THR A 50 13.49 -4.06 2.23
CA THR A 50 14.42 -4.31 3.32
C THR A 50 15.49 -3.22 3.42
N THR A 51 16.03 -2.77 2.29
CA THR A 51 17.03 -1.70 2.26
C THR A 51 16.46 -0.39 2.78
N VAL A 52 15.25 -0.02 2.35
CA VAL A 52 14.56 1.18 2.83
C VAL A 52 14.25 1.07 4.33
N ASP A 53 13.85 -0.10 4.79
CA ASP A 53 13.60 -0.34 6.22
C ASP A 53 14.85 -0.12 7.07
N HIS A 54 16.03 -0.59 6.61
CA HIS A 54 17.31 -0.31 7.25
C HIS A 54 17.70 1.16 7.22
N VAL A 55 17.61 1.82 6.04
CA VAL A 55 17.95 3.24 5.89
C VAL A 55 17.07 4.12 6.76
N SER A 56 15.80 3.77 6.88
CA SER A 56 14.85 4.50 7.70
C SER A 56 14.93 4.17 9.20
N GLY A 57 15.69 3.14 9.61
CA GLY A 57 15.70 2.66 11.00
C GLY A 57 14.37 2.06 11.44
N GLY A 58 13.67 1.33 10.56
CA GLY A 58 12.41 0.65 10.87
C GLY A 58 11.16 1.51 10.75
N ARG A 59 11.15 2.50 9.83
CA ARG A 59 10.00 3.40 9.60
C ARG A 59 9.25 3.12 8.28
N LEU A 60 9.54 2.01 7.61
CA LEU A 60 8.85 1.64 6.38
C LEU A 60 7.46 1.06 6.68
N ASP A 61 6.44 1.53 5.95
CA ASP A 61 5.16 0.85 5.72
C ASP A 61 5.16 0.33 4.28
N PHE A 62 5.09 -0.98 4.11
CA PHE A 62 5.21 -1.61 2.80
C PHE A 62 3.85 -1.72 2.11
N GLY A 63 3.53 -0.74 1.26
CA GLY A 63 2.28 -0.76 0.49
C GLY A 63 2.43 -1.49 -0.84
N ILE A 64 1.55 -2.50 -1.07
CA ILE A 64 1.56 -3.31 -2.28
C ILE A 64 0.13 -3.57 -2.79
N GLY A 65 -0.04 -3.69 -4.11
CA GLY A 65 -1.30 -3.99 -4.75
C GLY A 65 -1.12 -4.83 -6.02
N VAL A 66 -2.21 -5.38 -6.50
CA VAL A 66 -2.27 -6.22 -7.72
C VAL A 66 -1.66 -5.51 -8.94
N GLY A 67 -1.70 -4.19 -8.96
CA GLY A 67 -1.41 -3.35 -10.11
C GLY A 67 -2.68 -2.82 -10.76
N SER A 68 -2.53 -1.87 -11.68
CA SER A 68 -3.66 -1.23 -12.34
C SER A 68 -4.38 -2.18 -13.27
N ARG A 69 -5.70 -1.96 -13.43
CA ARG A 69 -6.53 -2.76 -14.32
C ARG A 69 -6.24 -2.45 -15.79
N PRO A 70 -6.52 -3.41 -16.71
CA PRO A 70 -6.32 -3.26 -18.15
C PRO A 70 -7.08 -2.10 -18.79
N ASP A 71 -8.22 -1.75 -18.22
CA ASP A 71 -9.11 -0.69 -18.70
C ASP A 71 -8.64 0.73 -18.32
N VAL A 72 -7.54 0.86 -17.58
CA VAL A 72 -6.92 2.15 -17.25
C VAL A 72 -5.88 2.53 -18.32
N PRO A 73 -6.15 3.51 -19.20
CA PRO A 73 -5.23 3.86 -20.31
C PRO A 73 -3.84 4.28 -19.82
N MET A 74 -3.75 5.01 -18.70
CA MET A 74 -2.48 5.43 -18.11
C MET A 74 -1.62 4.23 -17.70
N ALA A 75 -2.19 3.17 -17.14
CA ALA A 75 -1.46 1.99 -16.76
C ALA A 75 -0.84 1.29 -17.97
N ARG A 76 -1.60 1.11 -19.06
CA ARG A 76 -1.06 0.54 -20.32
C ARG A 76 0.10 1.35 -20.85
N ARG A 77 -0.02 2.69 -20.82
CA ARG A 77 1.05 3.60 -21.25
C ARG A 77 2.30 3.46 -20.38
N GLU A 78 2.14 3.41 -19.06
CA GLU A 78 3.25 3.23 -18.11
C GLU A 78 4.00 1.92 -18.39
N TYR A 79 3.30 0.81 -18.51
CA TYR A 79 3.93 -0.49 -18.78
C TYR A 79 4.64 -0.49 -20.13
N ALA A 80 3.98 -0.01 -21.19
CA ALA A 80 4.56 0.04 -22.52
C ALA A 80 5.79 0.94 -22.60
N SER A 81 5.78 2.10 -21.95
CA SER A 81 6.92 3.03 -21.94
C SER A 81 8.15 2.51 -21.20
N HIS A 82 7.96 1.53 -20.31
CA HIS A 82 9.06 0.88 -19.57
C HIS A 82 9.43 -0.50 -20.13
N GLY A 83 8.83 -0.91 -21.26
CA GLY A 83 9.09 -2.23 -21.86
C GLY A 83 8.60 -3.40 -21.00
N LEU A 84 7.65 -3.14 -20.09
CA LEU A 84 7.08 -4.17 -19.22
C LEU A 84 5.91 -4.87 -19.91
N PRO A 85 5.81 -6.20 -19.81
CA PRO A 85 4.66 -6.91 -20.32
C PRO A 85 3.42 -6.49 -19.53
N TYR A 86 2.38 -6.12 -20.25
CA TYR A 86 1.08 -5.92 -19.66
C TYR A 86 0.28 -7.21 -19.84
N ASP A 87 0.23 -8.00 -18.80
CA ASP A 87 -0.52 -9.24 -18.79
C ASP A 87 -1.97 -8.97 -18.38
N ASP A 88 -2.91 -9.22 -19.31
CA ASP A 88 -4.36 -9.18 -19.08
C ASP A 88 -4.84 -10.45 -18.32
N SER A 89 -3.91 -11.23 -17.75
CA SER A 89 -4.25 -12.52 -17.17
C SER A 89 -5.36 -12.40 -16.14
N ALA A 90 -6.36 -13.27 -16.28
CA ALA A 90 -7.42 -13.46 -15.31
C ALA A 90 -6.88 -13.85 -13.91
N ASP A 91 -5.59 -14.16 -13.83
CA ASP A 91 -4.91 -14.65 -12.62
C ASP A 91 -3.92 -13.65 -12.00
N ALA A 92 -4.10 -12.37 -12.26
CA ALA A 92 -3.30 -11.32 -11.63
C ALA A 92 -3.35 -11.38 -10.09
N VAL A 93 -4.46 -11.82 -9.52
CA VAL A 93 -4.63 -11.97 -8.08
C VAL A 93 -3.87 -13.18 -7.56
N GLY A 94 -3.83 -14.29 -8.30
CA GLY A 94 -3.01 -15.46 -7.94
C GLY A 94 -1.52 -15.12 -7.90
N HIS A 95 -1.02 -14.45 -8.94
CA HIS A 95 0.36 -13.94 -8.94
C HIS A 95 0.64 -13.01 -7.74
N PHE A 96 -0.32 -12.15 -7.40
CA PHE A 96 -0.20 -11.23 -6.27
C PHE A 96 -0.16 -11.96 -4.92
N ALA A 97 -0.98 -12.99 -4.73
CA ALA A 97 -0.98 -13.82 -3.52
C ALA A 97 0.36 -14.55 -3.34
N GLU A 98 0.89 -15.14 -4.42
CA GLU A 98 2.22 -15.77 -4.39
C GLU A 98 3.32 -14.75 -4.09
N ALA A 99 3.24 -13.54 -4.64
CA ALA A 99 4.20 -12.48 -4.37
C ALA A 99 4.19 -12.05 -2.89
N CYS A 100 3.03 -11.88 -2.28
CA CYS A 100 2.91 -11.59 -0.84
C CYS A 100 3.53 -12.70 0.01
N THR A 101 3.25 -13.96 -0.35
CA THR A 101 3.85 -15.14 0.31
C THR A 101 5.36 -15.13 0.21
N VAL A 102 5.91 -14.96 -0.99
CA VAL A 102 7.36 -14.93 -1.23
C VAL A 102 8.04 -13.80 -0.47
N ILE A 103 7.48 -12.59 -0.51
CA ILE A 103 8.02 -11.41 0.17
C ILE A 103 8.07 -11.68 1.69
N ARG A 104 6.96 -12.16 2.27
CA ARG A 104 6.89 -12.47 3.69
C ARG A 104 7.91 -13.55 4.10
N ARG A 105 8.03 -14.62 3.33
CA ARG A 105 9.02 -15.69 3.56
C ARG A 105 10.45 -15.17 3.51
N LEU A 106 10.80 -14.32 2.53
CA LEU A 106 12.12 -13.70 2.44
C LEU A 106 12.45 -12.84 3.68
N TRP A 107 11.44 -12.21 4.29
CA TRP A 107 11.64 -11.40 5.49
C TRP A 107 11.70 -12.19 6.79
N THR A 108 11.07 -13.36 6.84
CA THR A 108 10.86 -14.09 8.11
C THR A 108 11.61 -15.40 8.20
N GLU A 109 11.87 -16.12 7.11
CA GLU A 109 12.54 -17.40 7.16
C GLU A 109 14.06 -17.27 7.36
N ASP A 110 14.62 -18.06 8.30
CA ASP A 110 16.02 -18.00 8.69
C ASP A 110 16.93 -18.86 7.80
N LYS A 111 16.38 -19.57 6.82
CA LYS A 111 17.11 -20.43 5.90
C LYS A 111 16.69 -20.16 4.46
N PRO A 112 17.59 -20.45 3.49
CA PRO A 112 17.20 -20.47 2.08
C PRO A 112 16.04 -21.44 1.84
N PHE A 113 15.14 -21.08 0.92
CA PHE A 113 13.99 -21.90 0.54
C PHE A 113 13.79 -21.91 -0.97
N ASP A 114 13.15 -22.97 -1.43
CA ASP A 114 12.61 -23.02 -2.79
C ASP A 114 11.11 -22.62 -2.76
N PHE A 115 10.66 -22.00 -3.83
CA PHE A 115 9.25 -21.70 -4.05
C PHE A 115 8.86 -22.13 -5.47
N ASP A 116 7.92 -23.04 -5.58
CA ASP A 116 7.42 -23.56 -6.87
C ASP A 116 5.91 -23.31 -6.96
N GLY A 117 5.55 -22.05 -7.21
CA GLY A 117 4.18 -21.59 -7.41
C GLY A 117 3.73 -21.73 -8.86
N ALA A 118 2.48 -21.39 -9.11
CA ALA A 118 1.92 -21.33 -10.46
C ALA A 118 2.52 -20.18 -11.29
N HIS A 119 2.89 -19.09 -10.64
CA HIS A 119 3.35 -17.85 -11.27
C HIS A 119 4.81 -17.52 -10.95
N ILE A 120 5.27 -17.88 -9.74
CA ILE A 120 6.59 -17.50 -9.25
C ILE A 120 7.39 -18.78 -8.93
N ARG A 121 8.61 -18.85 -9.46
CA ARG A 121 9.56 -19.93 -9.14
C ARG A 121 10.85 -19.33 -8.66
N LEU A 122 11.32 -19.79 -7.50
CA LEU A 122 12.58 -19.38 -6.91
C LEU A 122 13.34 -20.61 -6.42
N THR A 123 14.65 -20.61 -6.61
CA THR A 123 15.54 -21.65 -6.11
C THR A 123 16.55 -21.03 -5.16
N GLY A 124 16.65 -21.58 -3.93
CA GLY A 124 17.57 -21.09 -2.92
C GLY A 124 17.31 -19.63 -2.52
N ALA A 125 16.04 -19.18 -2.53
CA ALA A 125 15.67 -17.81 -2.19
C ALA A 125 16.12 -17.46 -0.77
N TRP A 126 16.83 -16.34 -0.63
CA TRP A 126 17.41 -15.92 0.64
C TRP A 126 17.30 -14.41 0.83
N GLY A 127 16.53 -13.99 1.86
CA GLY A 127 16.43 -12.60 2.29
C GLY A 127 17.43 -12.30 3.39
N ASN A 128 18.57 -11.70 3.05
CA ASN A 128 19.59 -11.27 4.00
C ASN A 128 20.20 -9.92 3.55
N PRO A 129 20.27 -8.87 4.41
CA PRO A 129 19.77 -8.88 5.80
C PRO A 129 18.25 -9.02 5.88
N LYS A 130 17.75 -9.38 7.05
CA LYS A 130 16.33 -9.28 7.37
C LYS A 130 15.95 -7.81 7.63
N PRO A 131 14.68 -7.41 7.48
CA PRO A 131 14.23 -6.08 7.90
C PRO A 131 14.61 -5.76 9.35
N VAL A 132 14.68 -4.48 9.68
CA VAL A 132 14.84 -4.01 11.08
C VAL A 132 13.57 -4.28 11.87
N GLN A 133 12.42 -4.00 11.28
CA GLN A 133 11.11 -4.26 11.90
C GLN A 133 10.84 -5.77 12.04
N ARG A 134 10.21 -6.18 13.13
CA ARG A 134 9.90 -7.58 13.45
C ARG A 134 8.38 -7.76 13.61
N PRO A 135 7.81 -8.82 13.06
CA PRO A 135 8.45 -9.87 12.23
C PRO A 135 8.85 -9.36 10.84
N HIS A 136 8.29 -8.29 10.34
CA HIS A 136 8.55 -7.61 9.07
C HIS A 136 7.96 -6.19 9.08
N PRO A 137 8.29 -5.33 8.11
CA PRO A 137 7.57 -4.05 7.91
C PRO A 137 6.08 -4.30 7.73
N PRO A 138 5.19 -3.46 8.30
CA PRO A 138 3.75 -3.61 8.09
C PRO A 138 3.40 -3.68 6.61
N ILE A 139 2.65 -4.71 6.21
CA ILE A 139 2.19 -4.91 4.83
C ILE A 139 0.85 -4.22 4.66
N LEU A 140 0.83 -3.15 3.88
CA LEU A 140 -0.40 -2.48 3.47
C LEU A 140 -0.86 -3.02 2.12
N ILE A 141 -2.06 -3.61 2.08
CA ILE A 141 -2.69 -4.08 0.85
C ILE A 141 -3.85 -3.18 0.50
N GLY A 142 -3.81 -2.58 -0.70
CA GLY A 142 -4.90 -1.81 -1.27
C GLY A 142 -5.76 -2.66 -2.19
N GLY A 143 -7.09 -2.60 -2.03
CA GLY A 143 -7.99 -3.32 -2.93
C GLY A 143 -9.45 -3.20 -2.57
N GLN A 144 -10.30 -3.54 -3.56
CA GLN A 144 -11.76 -3.41 -3.45
C GLN A 144 -12.51 -4.70 -3.79
N SER A 145 -11.89 -5.58 -4.58
CA SER A 145 -12.53 -6.84 -5.00
C SER A 145 -12.46 -7.88 -3.90
N THR A 146 -13.44 -8.77 -3.85
CA THR A 146 -13.43 -9.92 -2.92
C THR A 146 -12.14 -10.74 -3.06
N ALA A 147 -11.64 -10.92 -4.28
CA ALA A 147 -10.41 -11.67 -4.52
C ALA A 147 -9.19 -10.98 -3.88
N THR A 148 -9.06 -9.66 -4.01
CA THR A 148 -7.97 -8.91 -3.36
C THR A 148 -8.13 -8.88 -1.85
N LEU A 149 -9.36 -8.79 -1.34
CA LEU A 149 -9.63 -8.84 0.11
C LEU A 149 -9.30 -10.21 0.72
N ARG A 150 -9.40 -11.32 -0.03
CA ARG A 150 -8.89 -12.63 0.43
C ARG A 150 -7.38 -12.60 0.63
N VAL A 151 -6.63 -12.01 -0.30
CA VAL A 151 -5.17 -11.83 -0.15
C VAL A 151 -4.86 -10.91 1.05
N ALA A 152 -5.66 -9.85 1.25
CA ALA A 152 -5.50 -8.99 2.41
C ALA A 152 -5.80 -9.73 3.73
N ALA A 153 -6.82 -10.59 3.77
CA ALA A 153 -7.12 -11.42 4.94
C ALA A 153 -5.95 -12.34 5.32
N GLU A 154 -5.19 -12.85 4.35
CA GLU A 154 -4.04 -13.74 4.59
C GLU A 154 -2.75 -12.99 4.95
N HIS A 155 -2.50 -11.82 4.34
CA HIS A 155 -1.17 -11.22 4.33
C HIS A 155 -1.08 -9.80 4.89
N ALA A 156 -2.20 -9.04 4.97
CA ALA A 156 -2.14 -7.64 5.34
C ALA A 156 -2.05 -7.40 6.84
N ASP A 157 -1.25 -6.41 7.24
CA ASP A 157 -1.31 -5.76 8.55
C ASP A 157 -2.19 -4.51 8.49
N ILE A 158 -2.30 -3.89 7.29
CA ILE A 158 -3.15 -2.75 7.01
C ILE A 158 -3.92 -3.03 5.72
N CYS A 159 -5.25 -2.92 5.74
CA CYS A 159 -6.08 -3.02 4.55
C CYS A 159 -6.62 -1.63 4.17
N ASN A 160 -6.23 -1.14 2.98
CA ASN A 160 -6.66 0.15 2.48
C ASN A 160 -7.81 0.01 1.49
N PHE A 161 -8.88 0.78 1.71
CA PHE A 161 -10.10 0.79 0.89
C PHE A 161 -10.17 2.06 0.06
N PRO A 162 -9.54 2.11 -1.13
CA PRO A 162 -9.45 3.34 -1.92
C PRO A 162 -10.72 3.65 -2.70
N GLY A 163 -10.97 4.94 -2.90
CA GLY A 163 -11.77 5.45 -4.02
C GLY A 163 -13.26 5.14 -4.01
N ASP A 164 -13.92 5.10 -2.84
CA ASP A 164 -15.38 4.89 -2.77
C ASP A 164 -16.04 5.70 -1.64
N THR A 165 -17.35 5.57 -1.48
CA THR A 165 -18.08 6.16 -0.35
C THR A 165 -17.73 5.45 0.95
N LEU A 166 -17.92 6.14 2.07
CA LEU A 166 -17.68 5.57 3.40
C LEU A 166 -18.54 4.32 3.65
N GLU A 167 -19.82 4.33 3.23
CA GLU A 167 -20.74 3.20 3.38
C GLU A 167 -20.20 1.94 2.68
N ARG A 168 -19.73 2.08 1.43
CA ARG A 168 -19.15 0.94 0.70
C ARG A 168 -17.86 0.44 1.34
N ASN A 169 -17.08 1.34 1.93
CA ASN A 169 -15.87 0.94 2.64
C ASN A 169 -16.19 0.22 3.96
N ILE A 170 -17.28 0.58 4.64
CA ILE A 170 -17.83 -0.16 5.79
C ILE A 170 -18.25 -1.57 5.35
N ASP A 171 -18.97 -1.71 4.24
CA ASP A 171 -19.38 -3.02 3.71
C ASP A 171 -18.19 -3.91 3.38
N ARG A 172 -17.13 -3.33 2.78
CA ARG A 172 -15.89 -4.05 2.49
C ARG A 172 -15.12 -4.44 3.74
N SER A 173 -15.13 -3.58 4.76
CA SER A 173 -14.54 -3.91 6.06
C SER A 173 -15.25 -5.11 6.68
N ALA A 174 -16.58 -5.13 6.67
CA ALA A 174 -17.36 -6.27 7.14
C ALA A 174 -17.15 -7.54 6.28
N LEU A 175 -16.90 -7.39 4.97
CA LEU A 175 -16.50 -8.52 4.13
C LEU A 175 -15.11 -9.04 4.52
N LEU A 176 -14.16 -8.17 4.80
CA LEU A 176 -12.83 -8.57 5.25
C LEU A 176 -12.89 -9.35 6.57
N ASP A 177 -13.77 -8.95 7.52
CA ASP A 177 -13.99 -9.68 8.78
C ASP A 177 -14.45 -11.13 8.51
N ARG A 178 -15.41 -11.31 7.59
CA ARG A 178 -15.86 -12.65 7.20
C ARG A 178 -14.76 -13.48 6.56
N LEU A 179 -13.96 -12.87 5.68
CA LEU A 179 -12.84 -13.56 5.02
C LEU A 179 -11.73 -13.94 6.01
N CYS A 180 -11.46 -13.12 7.01
CA CYS A 180 -10.55 -13.48 8.11
C CYS A 180 -11.10 -14.67 8.92
N ALA A 181 -12.40 -14.67 9.23
CA ALA A 181 -13.03 -15.76 9.95
C ALA A 181 -13.00 -17.10 9.17
N GLU A 182 -13.13 -17.06 7.82
CA GLU A 182 -13.02 -18.26 6.97
C GLU A 182 -11.66 -18.96 7.12
N ILE A 183 -10.59 -18.21 7.43
CA ILE A 183 -9.22 -18.73 7.59
C ILE A 183 -8.76 -18.81 9.06
N GLY A 184 -9.64 -18.49 10.01
CA GLY A 184 -9.34 -18.53 11.44
C GLY A 184 -8.42 -17.40 11.93
N ARG A 185 -8.33 -16.29 11.20
CA ARG A 185 -7.56 -15.10 11.59
C ARG A 185 -8.45 -14.10 12.34
N ASP A 186 -7.92 -13.51 13.42
CA ASP A 186 -8.60 -12.40 14.09
C ASP A 186 -8.62 -11.15 13.18
N PRO A 187 -9.80 -10.65 12.76
CA PRO A 187 -9.89 -9.46 11.93
C PRO A 187 -9.33 -8.19 12.62
N ALA A 188 -9.24 -8.17 13.95
CA ALA A 188 -8.66 -7.05 14.69
C ALA A 188 -7.14 -6.90 14.48
N GLU A 189 -6.45 -7.94 13.98
CA GLU A 189 -5.03 -7.85 13.60
C GLU A 189 -4.79 -6.96 12.38
N ILE A 190 -5.83 -6.66 11.59
CA ILE A 190 -5.70 -5.86 10.37
C ILE A 190 -6.24 -4.45 10.62
N THR A 191 -5.37 -3.45 10.57
CA THR A 191 -5.78 -2.05 10.66
C THR A 191 -6.57 -1.63 9.42
N ARG A 192 -7.75 -1.02 9.62
CA ARG A 192 -8.58 -0.47 8.53
C ARG A 192 -8.08 0.91 8.13
N SER A 193 -7.85 1.09 6.83
CA SER A 193 -7.29 2.31 6.25
C SER A 193 -8.21 2.87 5.16
N VAL A 194 -8.36 4.19 5.13
CA VAL A 194 -9.16 4.87 4.11
C VAL A 194 -8.50 6.18 3.68
N PRO A 195 -8.42 6.48 2.37
CA PRO A 195 -8.04 7.78 1.87
C PRO A 195 -9.23 8.74 1.86
N LEU A 196 -9.01 9.95 2.34
CA LEU A 196 -9.96 11.05 2.31
C LEU A 196 -9.37 12.23 1.53
N GLY A 197 -10.14 12.81 0.63
CA GLY A 197 -9.75 14.03 -0.07
C GLY A 197 -9.77 15.24 0.87
N VAL A 198 -8.73 16.06 0.83
CA VAL A 198 -8.69 17.30 1.58
C VAL A 198 -9.37 18.41 0.78
N ALA A 199 -10.39 19.05 1.39
CA ALA A 199 -10.99 20.25 0.86
C ALA A 199 -10.24 21.48 1.46
N TYR A 200 -9.42 22.12 0.62
CA TYR A 200 -8.60 23.26 1.08
C TYR A 200 -9.44 24.47 1.49
N ASP A 201 -10.62 24.63 0.89
CA ASP A 201 -11.53 25.75 1.14
C ASP A 201 -12.56 25.43 2.24
N ASP A 202 -12.62 24.17 2.67
CA ASP A 202 -13.55 23.71 3.71
C ASP A 202 -12.87 22.68 4.64
N PRO A 203 -12.03 23.14 5.58
CA PRO A 203 -11.38 22.25 6.55
C PRO A 203 -12.38 21.55 7.49
N ASP A 204 -13.56 22.16 7.74
CA ASP A 204 -14.59 21.57 8.60
C ASP A 204 -15.19 20.33 7.96
N ALA A 205 -15.51 20.37 6.66
CA ALA A 205 -15.97 19.18 5.93
C ALA A 205 -14.92 18.05 5.95
N THR A 206 -13.63 18.40 5.87
CA THR A 206 -12.56 17.40 5.99
C THR A 206 -12.50 16.81 7.41
N ARG A 207 -12.67 17.62 8.46
CA ARG A 207 -12.73 17.13 9.85
C ARG A 207 -13.94 16.24 10.10
N GLU A 208 -15.10 16.59 9.56
CA GLU A 208 -16.30 15.74 9.60
C GLU A 208 -16.06 14.37 8.96
N ALA A 209 -15.44 14.35 7.77
CA ALA A 209 -15.13 13.11 7.08
C ALA A 209 -14.13 12.26 7.88
N ILE A 210 -13.12 12.86 8.51
CA ILE A 210 -12.19 12.16 9.41
C ILE A 210 -12.94 11.56 10.60
N GLY A 211 -13.78 12.35 11.27
CA GLY A 211 -14.59 11.89 12.41
C GLY A 211 -15.49 10.72 12.04
N ALA A 212 -16.22 10.82 10.93
CA ALA A 212 -17.10 9.75 10.45
C ALA A 212 -16.32 8.47 10.14
N ALA A 213 -15.13 8.57 9.54
CA ALA A 213 -14.28 7.41 9.28
C ALA A 213 -13.77 6.76 10.58
N ILE A 214 -13.38 7.56 11.57
CA ILE A 214 -12.95 7.06 12.89
C ILE A 214 -14.11 6.36 13.60
N ASP A 215 -15.30 6.93 13.60
CA ASP A 215 -16.50 6.36 14.20
C ASP A 215 -16.90 5.03 13.52
N ALA A 216 -16.65 4.92 12.22
CA ALA A 216 -16.84 3.70 11.44
C ALA A 216 -15.74 2.64 11.65
N GLY A 217 -14.75 2.88 12.51
CA GLY A 217 -13.72 1.91 12.85
C GLY A 217 -12.42 1.99 12.03
N PHE A 218 -12.28 2.98 11.15
CA PHE A 218 -11.01 3.20 10.45
C PHE A 218 -9.99 3.85 11.40
N ARG A 219 -8.77 3.33 11.40
CA ARG A 219 -7.69 3.78 12.31
C ARG A 219 -6.45 4.31 11.59
N HIS A 220 -6.38 4.12 10.27
CA HIS A 220 -5.34 4.68 9.42
C HIS A 220 -6.01 5.57 8.37
N ILE A 221 -5.98 6.88 8.61
CA ILE A 221 -6.58 7.89 7.74
C ILE A 221 -5.51 8.50 6.87
N ILE A 222 -5.72 8.47 5.56
CA ILE A 222 -4.80 9.03 4.58
C ILE A 222 -5.42 10.28 3.99
N LEU A 223 -4.78 11.42 4.19
CA LEU A 223 -5.23 12.69 3.63
C LEU A 223 -4.65 12.87 2.23
N SER A 224 -5.50 12.71 1.22
CA SER A 224 -5.14 12.91 -0.18
C SER A 224 -5.18 14.39 -0.52
N LEU A 225 -4.05 14.94 -0.93
CA LEU A 225 -3.89 16.35 -1.24
C LEU A 225 -4.09 16.59 -2.73
N PRO A 226 -5.16 17.27 -3.17
CA PRO A 226 -5.35 17.58 -4.58
C PRO A 226 -4.38 18.67 -5.06
N SER A 227 -3.90 18.52 -6.29
CA SER A 227 -3.13 19.58 -6.98
C SER A 227 -4.08 20.65 -7.56
N PRO A 228 -3.69 21.96 -7.62
CA PRO A 228 -2.40 22.52 -7.15
C PRO A 228 -2.33 22.63 -5.62
N TYR A 229 -1.11 22.52 -5.09
CA TYR A 229 -0.89 22.63 -3.64
C TYR A 229 -0.81 24.10 -3.22
N PRO A 230 -1.67 24.56 -2.30
CA PRO A 230 -1.56 25.92 -1.75
C PRO A 230 -0.28 26.11 -0.95
N ASP A 231 0.24 27.33 -0.92
CA ASP A 231 1.41 27.68 -0.11
C ASP A 231 1.19 27.34 1.37
N GLY A 232 2.18 26.70 1.99
CA GLY A 232 2.13 26.31 3.40
C GLY A 232 1.13 25.22 3.73
N VAL A 233 0.56 24.52 2.73
CA VAL A 233 -0.48 23.50 2.89
C VAL A 233 -0.11 22.42 3.90
N ALA A 234 1.12 21.93 3.91
CA ALA A 234 1.55 20.88 4.84
C ALA A 234 1.43 21.32 6.30
N ARG A 235 1.79 22.57 6.61
CA ARG A 235 1.66 23.13 7.97
C ARG A 235 0.20 23.29 8.36
N ARG A 236 -0.63 23.85 7.47
CA ARG A 236 -2.08 24.00 7.74
C ARG A 236 -2.74 22.66 8.01
N ILE A 237 -2.47 21.64 7.19
CA ILE A 237 -3.00 20.30 7.40
C ILE A 237 -2.54 19.72 8.73
N ALA A 238 -1.26 19.89 9.07
CA ALA A 238 -0.73 19.41 10.35
C ALA A 238 -1.43 20.08 11.53
N ASP A 239 -1.65 21.40 11.47
CA ASP A 239 -2.26 22.16 12.56
C ASP A 239 -3.78 21.94 12.64
N ASP A 240 -4.48 21.96 11.50
CA ASP A 240 -5.94 22.00 11.46
C ASP A 240 -6.59 20.61 11.42
N LEU A 241 -5.93 19.61 10.77
CA LEU A 241 -6.51 18.30 10.49
C LEU A 241 -5.81 17.13 11.20
N ILE A 242 -4.55 17.27 11.62
CA ILE A 242 -3.81 16.16 12.26
C ILE A 242 -3.72 16.39 13.78
N ARG A 243 -3.28 17.58 14.21
CA ARG A 243 -3.05 17.87 15.64
C ARG A 243 -4.28 17.61 16.55
N PRO A 244 -5.53 17.85 16.11
CA PRO A 244 -6.71 17.55 16.95
C PRO A 244 -6.89 16.08 17.31
N TYR A 245 -6.19 15.16 16.62
CA TYR A 245 -6.29 13.71 16.81
C TYR A 245 -5.04 13.07 17.44
N LEU A 246 -4.03 13.88 17.78
CA LEU A 246 -2.81 13.47 18.48
C LEU A 246 -2.92 13.68 19.98
#